data_10bc750cfa6beebc195ac6991dcc0b28
#
_entry.id   10bc750cfa6beebc195ac6991dcc0b28
#
_cell.length_a   1.000
_cell.length_b   1.000
_cell.length_c   1.000
_cell.angle_alpha   90.00
_cell.angle_beta   90.00
_cell.angle_gamma   90.00
#
_symmetry.space_group_name_H-M   'P 1'
#
loop_
_entity.id
_entity.type
_entity.pdbx_description
1 polymer ?
#
loop_
_entity_poly.entity_id
_entity_poly.type
_entity_poly.pdbx_seq_one_letter_code
_entity_poly.pdbx_strand_id
1 'polypeptide(L)'
;MPDYQKTKVACYLGFVTQAISANFAPLLFLKFHNDYDISLGNIALISTFFFFTQLLVDLFCAKFVDRIGYRVCIVTSEICAAAGLVGLAFLPDLLPNPFTGIIISVIIYAVGSGLIEVLCSPIIEACPFKNKEATMSLLHSFYCWGSVGTI
;
A
#
# COMPACT_ATOMS: atom_id res chain seq x y z
N MET A 1 -14.00 -26.46 -8.27
CA MET A 1 -14.54 -25.07 -8.41
C MET A 1 -13.54 -24.11 -7.82
N PRO A 2 -13.22 -22.99 -8.47
CA PRO A 2 -12.34 -21.99 -7.87
C PRO A 2 -12.96 -21.48 -6.56
N ASP A 3 -12.13 -21.37 -5.52
CA ASP A 3 -12.60 -20.97 -4.20
C ASP A 3 -12.61 -19.42 -4.10
N TYR A 4 -13.66 -18.81 -4.65
CA TYR A 4 -13.83 -17.38 -4.64
C TYR A 4 -13.91 -16.76 -3.23
N GLN A 5 -14.22 -17.57 -2.20
CA GLN A 5 -14.22 -17.09 -0.81
C GLN A 5 -12.79 -16.77 -0.34
N LYS A 6 -11.80 -17.58 -0.72
CA LYS A 6 -10.39 -17.30 -0.42
C LYS A 6 -9.91 -16.03 -1.12
N THR A 7 -10.31 -15.84 -2.39
CA THR A 7 -10.00 -14.62 -3.14
C THR A 7 -10.58 -13.38 -2.44
N LYS A 8 -11.84 -13.46 -1.99
CA LYS A 8 -12.49 -12.38 -1.24
C LYS A 8 -11.73 -12.02 0.04
N VAL A 9 -11.37 -13.02 0.84
CA VAL A 9 -10.62 -12.81 2.09
C VAL A 9 -9.24 -12.22 1.79
N ALA A 10 -8.56 -12.70 0.75
CA ALA A 10 -7.26 -12.15 0.34
C ALA A 10 -7.37 -10.66 -0.03
N CYS A 11 -8.40 -10.24 -0.78
CA CYS A 11 -8.62 -8.84 -1.10
C CYS A 11 -8.92 -7.99 0.16
N TYR A 12 -9.68 -8.51 1.11
CA TYR A 12 -9.94 -7.81 2.37
C TYR A 12 -8.66 -7.60 3.19
N LEU A 13 -7.81 -8.63 3.30
CA LEU A 13 -6.51 -8.52 3.96
C LEU A 13 -5.58 -7.54 3.20
N GLY A 14 -5.59 -7.56 1.87
CA GLY A 14 -4.87 -6.59 1.06
C GLY A 14 -5.25 -5.14 1.39
N PHE A 15 -6.54 -4.86 1.54
CA PHE A 15 -7.00 -3.51 1.93
C PHE A 15 -6.59 -3.12 3.36
N VAL A 16 -6.48 -4.07 4.27
CA VAL A 16 -5.86 -3.82 5.59
C VAL A 16 -4.37 -3.49 5.45
N THR A 17 -3.63 -4.25 4.64
CA THR A 17 -2.21 -3.98 4.35
C THR A 17 -2.04 -2.59 3.72
N GLN A 18 -2.90 -2.23 2.77
CA GLN A 18 -2.90 -0.90 2.16
C GLN A 18 -3.13 0.20 3.20
N ALA A 19 -4.11 0.02 4.10
CA ALA A 19 -4.41 0.99 5.15
C ALA A 19 -3.22 1.18 6.11
N ILE A 20 -2.55 0.09 6.50
CA ILE A 20 -1.33 0.13 7.29
C ILE A 20 -0.26 0.92 6.54
N SER A 21 0.01 0.60 5.28
CA SER A 21 1.03 1.27 4.46
C SER A 21 0.77 2.77 4.33
N ALA A 22 -0.49 3.18 4.13
CA ALA A 22 -0.86 4.59 3.97
C ALA A 22 -0.71 5.41 5.26
N ASN A 23 -0.98 4.80 6.42
CA ASN A 23 -1.01 5.51 7.70
C ASN A 23 0.30 5.38 8.50
N PHE A 24 1.17 4.41 8.20
CA PHE A 24 2.34 4.11 9.01
C PHE A 24 3.38 5.24 9.03
N ALA A 25 3.76 5.80 7.86
CA ALA A 25 4.73 6.89 7.83
C ALA A 25 4.21 8.18 8.49
N PRO A 26 2.96 8.62 8.29
CA PRO A 26 2.40 9.76 9.03
C PRO A 26 2.52 9.64 10.54
N LEU A 27 2.33 8.46 11.11
CA LEU A 27 2.50 8.22 12.55
C LEU A 27 3.93 8.42 13.03
N LEU A 28 4.91 8.21 12.14
CA LEU A 28 6.32 8.36 12.44
C LEU A 28 6.88 9.76 12.16
N PHE A 29 6.08 10.69 11.63
CA PHE A 29 6.56 12.04 11.25
C PHE A 29 7.23 12.79 12.38
N LEU A 30 6.67 12.74 13.58
CA LEU A 30 7.26 13.36 14.75
C LEU A 30 8.58 12.70 15.14
N LYS A 31 8.65 11.37 15.02
CA LYS A 31 9.87 10.61 15.27
C LYS A 31 10.95 10.97 14.26
N PHE A 32 10.62 11.02 12.97
CA PHE A 32 11.56 11.41 11.92
C PHE A 32 12.11 12.84 12.12
N HIS A 33 11.25 13.76 12.59
CA HIS A 33 11.69 15.11 12.92
C HIS A 33 12.67 15.12 14.10
N ASN A 34 12.36 14.40 15.17
CA ASN A 34 13.14 14.44 16.40
C ASN A 34 14.45 13.62 16.33
N ASP A 35 14.40 12.42 15.72
CA ASP A 35 15.54 11.49 15.72
C ASP A 35 16.55 11.77 14.60
N TYR A 36 16.06 12.27 13.46
CA TYR A 36 16.88 12.50 12.26
C TYR A 36 16.99 13.99 11.88
N ASP A 37 16.46 14.90 12.70
CA ASP A 37 16.47 16.35 12.46
C ASP A 37 15.92 16.76 11.06
N ILE A 38 14.90 15.98 10.59
CA ILE A 38 14.28 16.20 9.29
C ILE A 38 13.33 17.40 9.36
N SER A 39 13.53 18.39 8.49
CA SER A 39 12.69 19.59 8.45
C SER A 39 11.22 19.25 8.13
N LEU A 40 10.28 20.07 8.63
CA LEU A 40 8.85 19.89 8.36
C LEU A 40 8.52 19.92 6.86
N GLY A 41 9.28 20.70 6.07
CA GLY A 41 9.15 20.71 4.61
C GLY A 41 9.49 19.34 3.99
N ASN A 42 10.56 18.72 4.45
CA ASN A 42 10.95 17.38 3.99
C ASN A 42 9.96 16.30 4.44
N ILE A 43 9.36 16.44 5.63
CA ILE A 43 8.29 15.54 6.09
C ILE A 43 7.08 15.61 5.16
N ALA A 44 6.68 16.81 4.72
CA ALA A 44 5.60 16.95 3.75
C ALA A 44 5.91 16.27 2.40
N LEU A 45 7.19 16.26 1.99
CA LEU A 45 7.63 15.54 0.78
C LEU A 45 7.45 14.02 0.90
N ILE A 46 7.53 13.42 2.09
CA ILE A 46 7.30 11.97 2.28
C ILE A 46 5.90 11.60 1.79
N SER A 47 4.87 12.33 2.22
CA SER A 47 3.49 12.11 1.75
C SER A 47 3.35 12.39 0.25
N THR A 48 4.02 13.42 -0.24
CA THR A 48 4.00 13.76 -1.68
C THR A 48 4.56 12.63 -2.52
N PHE A 49 5.71 12.06 -2.15
CA PHE A 49 6.30 10.92 -2.85
C PHE A 49 5.43 9.67 -2.77
N PHE A 50 4.77 9.42 -1.63
CA PHE A 50 3.85 8.32 -1.49
C PHE A 50 2.70 8.41 -2.49
N PHE A 51 1.93 9.50 -2.48
CA PHE A 51 0.78 9.68 -3.37
C PHE A 51 1.18 9.82 -4.84
N PHE A 52 2.30 10.45 -5.13
CA PHE A 52 2.82 10.54 -6.49
C PHE A 52 3.19 9.16 -7.04
N THR A 53 3.82 8.31 -6.24
CA THR A 53 4.14 6.93 -6.62
C THR A 53 2.86 6.12 -6.85
N GLN A 54 1.86 6.25 -5.98
CA GLN A 54 0.55 5.62 -6.17
C GLN A 54 -0.08 6.02 -7.51
N LEU A 55 -0.14 7.32 -7.80
CA LEU A 55 -0.68 7.83 -9.07
C LEU A 55 0.04 7.22 -10.29
N LEU A 56 1.37 7.11 -10.24
CA LEU A 56 2.12 6.46 -11.32
C LEU A 56 1.77 4.98 -11.45
N VAL A 57 1.67 4.27 -10.33
CA VAL A 57 1.27 2.84 -10.31
C VAL A 57 -0.12 2.67 -10.93
N ASP A 58 -1.09 3.52 -10.58
CA ASP A 58 -2.45 3.49 -11.12
C ASP A 58 -2.44 3.63 -12.65
N LEU A 59 -1.68 4.60 -13.17
CA LEU A 59 -1.54 4.82 -14.61
C LEU A 59 -0.89 3.63 -15.34
N PHE A 60 0.14 3.02 -14.73
CA PHE A 60 0.81 1.85 -15.31
C PHE A 60 -0.06 0.60 -15.23
N CYS A 61 -0.75 0.37 -14.11
CA CYS A 61 -1.61 -0.79 -13.90
C CYS A 61 -2.75 -0.84 -14.91
N ALA A 62 -3.39 0.29 -15.19
CA ALA A 62 -4.46 0.37 -16.20
C ALA A 62 -4.05 -0.20 -17.57
N LYS A 63 -2.75 -0.28 -17.86
CA LYS A 63 -2.22 -0.76 -19.15
C LYS A 63 -1.58 -2.14 -19.11
N PHE A 64 -0.99 -2.53 -17.98
CA PHE A 64 -0.09 -3.69 -17.91
C PHE A 64 -0.64 -4.88 -17.11
N VAL A 65 -1.60 -4.67 -16.21
CA VAL A 65 -2.13 -5.72 -15.33
C VAL A 65 -2.70 -6.91 -16.10
N ASP A 66 -3.46 -6.66 -17.17
CA ASP A 66 -4.06 -7.72 -18.00
C ASP A 66 -3.00 -8.60 -18.69
N ARG A 67 -1.79 -8.06 -18.95
CA ARG A 67 -0.69 -8.82 -19.56
C ARG A 67 0.13 -9.61 -18.55
N ILE A 68 0.33 -9.07 -17.35
CA ILE A 68 1.15 -9.68 -16.28
C ILE A 68 0.34 -10.70 -15.52
N GLY A 69 -0.95 -10.44 -15.33
CA GLY A 69 -1.89 -11.26 -14.58
C GLY A 69 -2.05 -10.81 -13.12
N TYR A 70 -3.29 -10.76 -12.69
CA TYR A 70 -3.71 -10.27 -11.37
C TYR A 70 -3.00 -10.95 -10.19
N ARG A 71 -2.78 -12.26 -10.28
CA ARG A 71 -2.14 -13.03 -9.19
C ARG A 71 -0.69 -12.60 -8.96
N VAL A 72 0.08 -12.42 -10.04
CA VAL A 72 1.48 -11.98 -9.96
C VAL A 72 1.54 -10.57 -9.37
N CYS A 73 0.68 -9.68 -9.84
CA CYS A 73 0.63 -8.29 -9.36
C CYS A 73 0.27 -8.22 -7.86
N ILE A 74 -0.71 -9.01 -7.38
CA ILE A 74 -1.07 -9.04 -5.95
C ILE A 74 0.07 -9.57 -5.08
N VAL A 75 0.74 -10.66 -5.49
CA VAL A 75 1.88 -11.18 -4.73
C VAL A 75 3.02 -10.17 -4.70
N THR A 76 3.30 -9.52 -5.83
CA THR A 76 4.32 -8.46 -5.90
C THR A 76 3.95 -7.28 -5.01
N SER A 77 2.67 -6.89 -4.95
CA SER A 77 2.22 -5.79 -4.10
C SER A 77 2.49 -6.04 -2.61
N GLU A 78 2.16 -7.23 -2.12
CA GLU A 78 2.40 -7.60 -0.71
C GLU A 78 3.91 -7.67 -0.39
N ILE A 79 4.72 -8.20 -1.32
CA ILE A 79 6.19 -8.21 -1.16
C ILE A 79 6.73 -6.79 -1.11
N CYS A 80 6.30 -5.90 -2.00
CA CYS A 80 6.73 -4.50 -2.01
C CYS A 80 6.29 -3.78 -0.73
N ALA A 81 5.04 -3.97 -0.29
CA ALA A 81 4.54 -3.38 0.94
C ALA A 81 5.38 -3.82 2.15
N ALA A 82 5.60 -5.12 2.30
CA ALA A 82 6.41 -5.66 3.39
C ALA A 82 7.87 -5.19 3.31
N ALA A 83 8.50 -5.26 2.14
CA ALA A 83 9.89 -4.85 1.96
C ALA A 83 10.09 -3.35 2.23
N GLY A 84 9.15 -2.50 1.81
CA GLY A 84 9.23 -1.07 2.05
C GLY A 84 9.01 -0.72 3.52
N LEU A 85 8.06 -1.36 4.22
CA LEU A 85 7.85 -1.15 5.66
C LEU A 85 9.06 -1.64 6.49
N VAL A 86 9.64 -2.79 6.14
CA VAL A 86 10.89 -3.26 6.75
C VAL A 86 12.04 -2.32 6.42
N GLY A 87 12.14 -1.86 5.17
CA GLY A 87 13.12 -0.86 4.75
C GLY A 87 13.04 0.42 5.57
N LEU A 88 11.84 0.88 5.89
CA LEU A 88 11.63 2.08 6.70
C LEU A 88 12.24 1.96 8.11
N ALA A 89 12.36 0.75 8.64
CA ALA A 89 12.98 0.50 9.95
C ALA A 89 14.53 0.49 9.90
N PHE A 90 15.13 0.17 8.76
CA PHE A 90 16.57 -0.04 8.67
C PHE A 90 17.32 0.95 7.75
N LEU A 91 16.71 1.36 6.64
CA LEU A 91 17.38 2.19 5.63
C LEU A 91 17.78 3.60 6.14
N PRO A 92 16.99 4.26 6.99
CA PRO A 92 17.39 5.56 7.54
C PRO A 92 18.71 5.51 8.32
N ASP A 93 18.94 4.41 9.03
CA ASP A 93 20.17 4.22 9.82
C ASP A 93 21.36 3.69 9.00
N LEU A 94 21.06 3.00 7.89
CA LEU A 94 22.10 2.42 7.02
C LEU A 94 22.70 3.43 6.03
N LEU A 95 21.93 4.44 5.63
CA LEU A 95 22.32 5.39 4.60
C LEU A 95 22.95 6.65 5.22
N PRO A 96 23.91 7.26 4.53
CA PRO A 96 24.55 8.51 4.99
C PRO A 96 23.56 9.67 5.18
N ASN A 97 22.42 9.63 4.46
CA ASN A 97 21.35 10.59 4.60
C ASN A 97 20.05 9.84 4.96
N PRO A 98 19.57 9.96 6.22
CA PRO A 98 18.36 9.27 6.69
C PRO A 98 17.11 9.57 5.86
N PHE A 99 16.96 10.82 5.40
CA PHE A 99 15.84 11.23 4.56
C PHE A 99 15.76 10.44 3.25
N THR A 100 16.91 10.18 2.62
CA THR A 100 16.96 9.35 1.40
C THR A 100 16.51 7.92 1.67
N GLY A 101 16.91 7.35 2.82
CA GLY A 101 16.46 6.01 3.24
C GLY A 101 14.95 5.92 3.44
N ILE A 102 14.36 6.95 4.07
CA ILE A 102 12.92 7.06 4.24
C ILE A 102 12.22 7.14 2.88
N ILE A 103 12.65 8.01 1.97
CA ILE A 103 12.02 8.17 0.66
C ILE A 103 12.08 6.89 -0.17
N ILE A 104 13.22 6.19 -0.21
CA ILE A 104 13.35 4.90 -0.91
C ILE A 104 12.35 3.89 -0.35
N SER A 105 12.27 3.75 0.96
CA SER A 105 11.34 2.85 1.63
C SER A 105 9.89 3.19 1.31
N VAL A 106 9.55 4.49 1.36
CA VAL A 106 8.21 5.02 1.04
C VAL A 106 7.82 4.68 -0.40
N ILE A 107 8.70 4.90 -1.36
CA ILE A 107 8.45 4.57 -2.77
C ILE A 107 8.17 3.07 -2.92
N ILE A 108 8.96 2.21 -2.27
CA ILE A 108 8.79 0.75 -2.37
C ILE A 108 7.43 0.32 -1.84
N TYR A 109 7.03 0.72 -0.62
CA TYR A 109 5.73 0.31 -0.10
C TYR A 109 4.55 1.05 -0.75
N ALA A 110 4.77 2.26 -1.31
CA ALA A 110 3.75 2.97 -2.09
C ALA A 110 3.42 2.24 -3.40
N VAL A 111 4.41 1.61 -4.05
CA VAL A 111 4.16 0.71 -5.19
C VAL A 111 3.27 -0.45 -4.77
N GLY A 112 3.56 -1.09 -3.63
CA GLY A 112 2.73 -2.16 -3.09
C GLY A 112 1.30 -1.70 -2.80
N SER A 113 1.15 -0.57 -2.12
CA SER A 113 -0.14 0.02 -1.76
C SER A 113 -0.99 0.38 -3.00
N GLY A 114 -0.40 1.02 -4.00
CA GLY A 114 -1.10 1.36 -5.25
C GLY A 114 -1.55 0.12 -6.03
N LEU A 115 -0.70 -0.91 -6.13
CA LEU A 115 -1.07 -2.18 -6.75
C LEU A 115 -2.28 -2.83 -6.08
N ILE A 116 -2.34 -2.87 -4.74
CA ILE A 116 -3.48 -3.42 -4.00
C ILE A 116 -4.75 -2.64 -4.32
N GLU A 117 -4.68 -1.33 -4.28
CA GLU A 117 -5.82 -0.43 -4.53
C GLU A 117 -6.46 -0.67 -5.89
N VAL A 118 -5.65 -0.69 -6.94
CA VAL A 118 -6.13 -0.86 -8.32
C VAL A 118 -6.64 -2.27 -8.59
N LEU A 119 -6.07 -3.29 -7.94
CA LEU A 119 -6.35 -4.69 -8.29
C LEU A 119 -7.52 -5.30 -7.54
N CYS A 120 -7.70 -4.98 -6.25
CA CYS A 120 -8.68 -5.68 -5.42
C CYS A 120 -10.12 -5.39 -5.85
N SER A 121 -10.44 -4.15 -6.24
CA SER A 121 -11.78 -3.79 -6.69
C SER A 121 -12.20 -4.51 -7.97
N PRO A 122 -11.43 -4.52 -9.07
CA PRO A 122 -11.75 -5.31 -10.26
C PRO A 122 -11.81 -6.82 -10.01
N ILE A 123 -10.97 -7.37 -9.12
CA ILE A 123 -11.00 -8.79 -8.77
C ILE A 123 -12.33 -9.14 -8.10
N ILE A 124 -12.79 -8.34 -7.13
CA ILE A 124 -14.09 -8.53 -6.48
C ILE A 124 -15.23 -8.43 -7.49
N GLU A 125 -15.16 -7.46 -8.40
CA GLU A 125 -16.20 -7.27 -9.42
C GLU A 125 -16.27 -8.42 -10.43
N ALA A 126 -15.12 -8.98 -10.81
CA ALA A 126 -15.03 -10.12 -11.73
C ALA A 126 -15.53 -11.44 -11.09
N CYS A 127 -15.52 -11.56 -9.76
CA CYS A 127 -15.98 -12.75 -9.06
C CYS A 127 -17.51 -12.89 -9.06
N PRO A 128 -18.06 -14.12 -9.19
CA PRO A 128 -19.51 -14.34 -9.24
C PRO A 128 -20.14 -14.37 -7.83
N PHE A 129 -19.98 -13.29 -7.07
CA PHE A 129 -20.67 -13.12 -5.78
C PHE A 129 -22.13 -12.75 -5.98
N LYS A 130 -23.01 -13.28 -5.11
CA LYS A 130 -24.46 -12.99 -5.13
C LYS A 130 -24.79 -11.53 -4.84
N ASN A 131 -24.00 -10.88 -3.98
CA ASN A 131 -24.17 -9.48 -3.60
C ASN A 131 -22.83 -8.75 -3.73
N LYS A 132 -22.52 -8.28 -4.94
CA LYS A 132 -21.28 -7.58 -5.26
C LYS A 132 -21.16 -6.25 -4.55
N GLU A 133 -22.26 -5.49 -4.46
CA GLU A 133 -22.30 -4.18 -3.82
C GLU A 133 -21.93 -4.27 -2.34
N ALA A 134 -22.54 -5.21 -1.61
CA ALA A 134 -22.19 -5.44 -0.21
C ALA A 134 -20.75 -5.93 -0.03
N THR A 135 -20.25 -6.77 -0.94
CA THR A 135 -18.86 -7.25 -0.89
C THR A 135 -17.88 -6.12 -1.13
N MET A 136 -18.17 -5.20 -2.07
CA MET A 136 -17.37 -4.03 -2.35
C MET A 136 -17.42 -3.03 -1.18
N SER A 137 -18.58 -2.75 -0.63
CA SER A 137 -18.73 -1.90 0.55
C SER A 137 -17.93 -2.43 1.73
N LEU A 138 -17.98 -3.75 1.95
CA LEU A 138 -17.21 -4.40 3.01
C LEU A 138 -15.69 -4.32 2.75
N LEU A 139 -15.24 -4.42 1.50
CA LEU A 139 -13.84 -4.24 1.12
C LEU A 139 -13.29 -2.89 1.61
N HIS A 140 -14.01 -1.80 1.33
CA HIS A 140 -13.64 -0.47 1.79
C HIS A 140 -13.75 -0.31 3.32
N SER A 141 -14.67 -1.03 3.97
CA SER A 141 -14.75 -1.07 5.43
C SER A 141 -13.53 -1.69 6.07
N PHE A 142 -12.93 -2.73 5.44
CA PHE A 142 -11.66 -3.30 5.90
C PHE A 142 -10.49 -2.30 5.82
N TYR A 143 -10.47 -1.42 4.83
CA TYR A 143 -9.53 -0.31 4.80
C TYR A 143 -9.71 0.62 6.01
N CYS A 144 -10.95 1.03 6.30
CA CYS A 144 -11.24 1.88 7.45
C CYS A 144 -10.82 1.21 8.78
N TRP A 145 -11.13 -0.07 8.94
CA TRP A 145 -10.73 -0.82 10.15
C TRP A 145 -9.22 -0.99 10.25
N GLY A 146 -8.54 -1.22 9.11
CA GLY A 146 -7.09 -1.24 9.04
C GLY A 146 -6.47 0.10 9.45
N SER A 147 -7.05 1.22 9.00
CA SER A 147 -6.61 2.56 9.38
C SER A 147 -6.77 2.81 10.89
N VAL A 148 -7.95 2.48 11.46
CA VAL A 148 -8.19 2.61 12.91
C VAL A 148 -7.27 1.71 13.73
N GLY A 149 -6.99 0.50 13.25
CA GLY A 149 -6.10 -0.43 13.94
C GLY A 149 -4.61 -0.06 13.86
N THR A 150 -4.23 0.84 12.95
CA THR A 150 -2.84 1.32 12.78
C THR A 150 -2.55 2.52 13.68
N ILE A 151 -3.54 3.35 13.96
CA ILE A 151 -3.47 4.55 14.82
C ILE A 151 -3.63 4.17 16.27
#